data_d812d1280a708c41b29d2c0dee763743
#
_entry.id   d812d1280a708c41b29d2c0dee763743
#
_cell.length_a   1.000
_cell.length_b   1.000
_cell.length_c   1.000
_cell.angle_alpha   90.00
_cell.angle_beta   90.00
_cell.angle_gamma   90.00
#
_symmetry.space_group_name_H-M   'P 1'
#
loop_
_entity.id
_entity.type
_entity.pdbx_description
1 polymer ?
#
loop_
_entity_poly.entity_id
_entity_poly.type
_entity_poly.pdbx_seq_one_letter_code
_entity_poly.pdbx_strand_id
1 'polypeptide(L)'
;MLKFNSEHKFKIMQIADTQETPDVSPDTLSLINSALDREKPDLVIFTGDQIKGYSRKFRKDPVIIEKTIDILIEPVAKRNIPFMVTYGNHDAESGVDNRGQYEFYKKYKNFLSGNLRSSSDVGTADIQIYSSVGDKPVFGLYLIDSHGKAKEGGGYAPVEKKQIEWYVSRREQLKAENGDYLPSLVFQHIPVPEFFDVIKEVPRGTKGAVQAYGVHKNEYFVLSDETVADGGFMLESPASPDVNTGEFEAMSEKGDVLGIYVGHDHNNSFVVNLKGVDLGYTQGAGFNVYGPG
;
A
#
# COMPACT_ATOMS: atom_id res chain seq x y z
N MET A 1 -13.61 -0.34 -16.92
CA MET A 1 -12.61 -1.38 -17.27
C MET A 1 -11.26 -0.68 -17.43
N LEU A 2 -10.24 -1.11 -16.70
CA LEU A 2 -8.87 -0.61 -16.82
C LEU A 2 -8.21 -1.23 -18.06
N LYS A 3 -7.55 -0.43 -18.90
CA LYS A 3 -6.87 -0.90 -20.10
C LYS A 3 -5.53 -0.21 -20.29
N PHE A 4 -4.56 -0.95 -20.80
CA PHE A 4 -3.34 -0.34 -21.34
C PHE A 4 -3.69 0.63 -22.48
N ASN A 5 -2.93 1.70 -22.62
CA ASN A 5 -3.08 2.61 -23.75
C ASN A 5 -2.49 2.01 -25.05
N SER A 6 -2.57 2.73 -26.17
CA SER A 6 -2.04 2.28 -27.47
C SER A 6 -0.52 2.10 -27.50
N GLU A 7 0.20 2.70 -26.54
CA GLU A 7 1.65 2.53 -26.36
C GLU A 7 2.00 1.39 -25.39
N HIS A 8 1.01 0.57 -24.98
CA HIS A 8 1.14 -0.51 -24.01
C HIS A 8 1.63 -0.02 -22.64
N LYS A 9 1.22 1.20 -22.23
CA LYS A 9 1.53 1.78 -20.94
C LYS A 9 0.27 1.91 -20.10
N PHE A 10 0.43 1.73 -18.79
CA PHE A 10 -0.58 1.99 -17.76
C PHE A 10 0.14 2.54 -16.53
N LYS A 11 -0.22 3.74 -16.11
CA LYS A 11 0.45 4.42 -15.02
C LYS A 11 -0.38 4.31 -13.73
N ILE A 12 0.23 3.75 -12.71
CA ILE A 12 -0.34 3.67 -11.36
C ILE A 12 0.38 4.67 -10.47
N MET A 13 -0.37 5.44 -9.70
CA MET A 13 0.17 6.29 -8.63
C MET A 13 -0.25 5.70 -7.29
N GLN A 14 0.72 5.36 -6.46
CA GLN A 14 0.50 5.01 -5.06
C GLN A 14 0.54 6.27 -4.20
N ILE A 15 -0.41 6.40 -3.27
CA ILE A 15 -0.44 7.43 -2.22
C ILE A 15 -0.59 6.70 -0.89
N ALA A 16 0.34 6.93 0.02
CA ALA A 16 0.37 6.33 1.34
C ALA A 16 0.45 7.39 2.43
N ASP A 17 -0.01 7.07 3.62
CA ASP A 17 0.32 7.78 4.86
C ASP A 17 0.05 9.28 4.79
N THR A 18 -1.11 9.66 4.27
CA THR A 18 -1.54 11.06 4.35
C THR A 18 -1.85 11.44 5.79
N GLN A 19 -2.28 10.50 6.60
CA GLN A 19 -2.57 10.63 8.04
C GLN A 19 -3.18 11.99 8.41
N GLU A 20 -4.17 12.42 7.63
CA GLU A 20 -4.78 13.73 7.81
C GLU A 20 -5.73 13.75 9.01
N THR A 21 -5.89 14.94 9.57
CA THR A 21 -6.86 15.25 10.62
C THR A 21 -8.06 15.99 10.00
N PRO A 22 -9.15 16.29 10.76
CA PRO A 22 -10.23 17.14 10.26
C PRO A 22 -9.77 18.51 9.73
N ASP A 23 -8.62 18.98 10.20
CA ASP A 23 -7.93 20.17 9.66
C ASP A 23 -6.90 19.69 8.62
N VAL A 24 -7.39 19.27 7.45
CA VAL A 24 -6.54 18.75 6.36
C VAL A 24 -5.50 19.78 5.95
N SER A 25 -4.23 19.35 5.87
CA SER A 25 -3.13 20.24 5.49
C SER A 25 -3.26 20.71 4.04
N PRO A 26 -3.19 22.02 3.79
CA PRO A 26 -3.10 22.54 2.43
C PRO A 26 -1.89 22.01 1.65
N ASP A 27 -0.79 21.72 2.33
CA ASP A 27 0.44 21.20 1.71
C ASP A 27 0.26 19.76 1.23
N THR A 28 -0.44 18.91 2.01
CA THR A 28 -0.85 17.57 1.55
C THR A 28 -1.68 17.65 0.27
N LEU A 29 -2.68 18.54 0.25
CA LEU A 29 -3.53 18.71 -0.94
C LEU A 29 -2.74 19.28 -2.13
N SER A 30 -1.81 20.21 -1.87
CA SER A 30 -0.95 20.78 -2.90
C SER A 30 -0.03 19.73 -3.52
N LEU A 31 0.59 18.86 -2.67
CA LEU A 31 1.42 17.75 -3.12
C LEU A 31 0.61 16.79 -4.00
N ILE A 32 -0.54 16.33 -3.52
CA ILE A 32 -1.40 15.39 -4.28
C ILE A 32 -1.83 16.01 -5.61
N ASN A 33 -2.32 17.26 -5.61
CA ASN A 33 -2.75 17.93 -6.83
C ASN A 33 -1.59 18.08 -7.83
N SER A 34 -0.41 18.51 -7.38
CA SER A 34 0.77 18.68 -8.23
C SER A 34 1.25 17.36 -8.82
N ALA A 35 1.25 16.30 -8.03
CA ALA A 35 1.60 14.95 -8.49
C ALA A 35 0.62 14.44 -9.55
N LEU A 36 -0.69 14.57 -9.30
CA LEU A 36 -1.73 14.16 -10.24
C LEU A 36 -1.66 14.93 -11.56
N ASP A 37 -1.41 16.24 -11.52
CA ASP A 37 -1.33 17.09 -12.72
C ASP A 37 -0.06 16.80 -13.54
N ARG A 38 1.04 16.51 -12.87
CA ARG A 38 2.31 16.16 -13.52
C ARG A 38 2.30 14.76 -14.12
N GLU A 39 1.89 13.77 -13.33
CA GLU A 39 2.02 12.37 -13.70
C GLU A 39 0.83 11.83 -14.50
N LYS A 40 -0.35 12.40 -14.32
CA LYS A 40 -1.60 11.99 -15.00
C LYS A 40 -1.81 10.47 -14.97
N PRO A 41 -1.91 9.87 -13.77
CA PRO A 41 -2.04 8.42 -13.65
C PRO A 41 -3.36 7.91 -14.21
N ASP A 42 -3.34 6.67 -14.69
CA ASP A 42 -4.54 5.93 -15.12
C ASP A 42 -5.30 5.34 -13.94
N LEU A 43 -4.62 5.13 -12.80
CA LEU A 43 -5.17 4.61 -11.56
C LEU A 43 -4.42 5.22 -10.36
N VAL A 44 -5.14 5.56 -9.31
CA VAL A 44 -4.57 5.88 -7.99
C VAL A 44 -4.88 4.75 -7.02
N ILE A 45 -3.89 4.31 -6.26
CA ILE A 45 -4.05 3.35 -5.16
C ILE A 45 -3.65 4.02 -3.85
N PHE A 46 -4.61 4.15 -2.94
CA PHE A 46 -4.34 4.57 -1.57
C PHE A 46 -4.00 3.34 -0.74
N THR A 47 -2.80 3.33 -0.16
CA THR A 47 -2.26 2.15 0.53
C THR A 47 -2.26 2.28 2.05
N GLY A 48 -3.28 2.91 2.60
CA GLY A 48 -3.48 2.92 4.03
C GLY A 48 -3.01 4.19 4.73
N ASP A 49 -3.46 4.31 5.97
CA ASP A 49 -3.23 5.46 6.85
C ASP A 49 -3.63 6.79 6.18
N GLN A 50 -4.81 6.79 5.56
CA GLN A 50 -5.39 7.97 4.94
C GLN A 50 -5.70 9.04 5.97
N ILE A 51 -6.18 8.63 7.14
CA ILE A 51 -6.50 9.52 8.25
C ILE A 51 -5.70 9.17 9.51
N LYS A 52 -5.38 10.18 10.28
CA LYS A 52 -4.73 10.06 11.60
C LYS A 52 -5.76 9.58 12.63
N GLY A 53 -6.24 8.33 12.50
CA GLY A 53 -7.38 7.80 13.23
C GLY A 53 -7.32 8.00 14.74
N TYR A 54 -6.13 7.95 15.34
CA TYR A 54 -5.90 8.21 16.76
C TYR A 54 -6.05 9.68 17.16
N SER A 55 -6.28 10.60 16.23
CA SER A 55 -6.49 12.02 16.55
C SER A 55 -7.81 12.24 17.29
N ARG A 56 -7.72 12.86 18.47
CA ARG A 56 -8.91 13.22 19.26
C ARG A 56 -9.85 14.20 18.53
N LYS A 57 -9.37 14.87 17.47
CA LYS A 57 -10.18 15.80 16.68
C LYS A 57 -11.33 15.10 15.95
N PHE A 58 -11.21 13.81 15.66
CA PHE A 58 -12.29 13.02 15.04
C PHE A 58 -13.48 12.79 15.97
N ARG A 59 -13.27 12.83 17.30
CA ARG A 59 -14.35 12.63 18.31
C ARG A 59 -15.14 11.33 18.12
N LYS A 60 -14.61 10.37 17.35
CA LYS A 60 -15.32 9.16 16.88
C LYS A 60 -16.64 9.49 16.14
N ASP A 61 -16.70 10.65 15.50
CA ASP A 61 -17.87 11.12 14.76
C ASP A 61 -17.73 10.71 13.27
N PRO A 62 -18.59 9.80 12.78
CA PRO A 62 -18.53 9.35 11.38
C PRO A 62 -18.64 10.49 10.37
N VAL A 63 -19.40 11.54 10.68
CA VAL A 63 -19.58 12.69 9.77
C VAL A 63 -18.27 13.47 9.62
N ILE A 64 -17.52 13.64 10.71
CA ILE A 64 -16.22 14.33 10.67
C ILE A 64 -15.21 13.47 9.89
N ILE A 65 -15.21 12.16 10.12
CA ILE A 65 -14.32 11.21 9.43
C ILE A 65 -14.61 11.22 7.93
N GLU A 66 -15.89 11.06 7.55
CA GLU A 66 -16.30 11.08 6.14
C GLU A 66 -15.90 12.38 5.45
N LYS A 67 -16.12 13.54 6.06
CA LYS A 67 -15.73 14.84 5.50
C LYS A 67 -14.21 14.95 5.30
N THR A 68 -13.42 14.40 6.22
CA THR A 68 -11.95 14.40 6.08
C THR A 68 -11.53 13.56 4.89
N ILE A 69 -12.09 12.36 4.76
CA ILE A 69 -11.88 11.48 3.61
C ILE A 69 -12.32 12.16 2.31
N ASP A 70 -13.45 12.86 2.31
CA ASP A 70 -13.93 13.58 1.14
C ASP A 70 -12.94 14.63 0.64
N ILE A 71 -12.34 15.38 1.55
CA ILE A 71 -11.35 16.40 1.21
C ILE A 71 -10.10 15.75 0.59
N LEU A 72 -9.67 14.59 1.11
CA LEU A 72 -8.51 13.85 0.58
C LEU A 72 -8.78 13.24 -0.79
N ILE A 73 -9.99 12.75 -1.03
CA ILE A 73 -10.35 12.08 -2.30
C ILE A 73 -10.75 13.08 -3.39
N GLU A 74 -11.17 14.29 -3.04
CA GLU A 74 -11.61 15.31 -3.99
C GLU A 74 -10.59 15.55 -5.13
N PRO A 75 -9.27 15.66 -4.90
CA PRO A 75 -8.29 15.84 -5.98
C PRO A 75 -8.35 14.75 -7.07
N VAL A 76 -8.58 13.50 -6.67
CA VAL A 76 -8.69 12.35 -7.57
C VAL A 76 -10.07 12.29 -8.20
N ALA A 77 -11.12 12.50 -7.39
CA ALA A 77 -12.50 12.43 -7.83
C ALA A 77 -12.84 13.49 -8.89
N LYS A 78 -12.42 14.74 -8.70
CA LYS A 78 -12.67 15.83 -9.66
C LYS A 78 -11.97 15.63 -11.02
N ARG A 79 -10.88 14.89 -11.05
CA ARG A 79 -10.19 14.50 -12.29
C ARG A 79 -10.78 13.25 -12.93
N ASN A 80 -11.78 12.65 -12.29
CA ASN A 80 -12.37 11.37 -12.70
C ASN A 80 -11.34 10.26 -12.91
N ILE A 81 -10.23 10.27 -12.13
CA ILE A 81 -9.22 9.22 -12.16
C ILE A 81 -9.76 8.04 -11.36
N PRO A 82 -9.75 6.81 -11.90
CA PRO A 82 -10.09 5.61 -11.11
C PRO A 82 -9.20 5.49 -9.88
N PHE A 83 -9.75 5.04 -8.76
CA PHE A 83 -8.96 4.79 -7.57
C PHE A 83 -9.42 3.58 -6.78
N MET A 84 -8.50 2.97 -6.05
CA MET A 84 -8.71 1.88 -5.10
C MET A 84 -8.12 2.26 -3.74
N VAL A 85 -8.57 1.56 -2.69
CA VAL A 85 -8.15 1.82 -1.30
C VAL A 85 -7.89 0.49 -0.61
N THR A 86 -6.75 0.37 0.07
CA THR A 86 -6.54 -0.55 1.19
C THR A 86 -6.29 0.26 2.46
N TYR A 87 -6.18 -0.38 3.61
CA TYR A 87 -6.17 0.29 4.90
C TYR A 87 -4.84 0.10 5.62
N GLY A 88 -4.48 1.10 6.44
CA GLY A 88 -3.36 1.04 7.35
C GLY A 88 -3.79 0.80 8.79
N ASN A 89 -2.81 0.78 9.68
CA ASN A 89 -3.02 0.48 11.09
C ASN A 89 -3.75 1.58 11.85
N HIS A 90 -3.79 2.80 11.32
CA HIS A 90 -4.42 3.94 11.98
C HIS A 90 -5.82 4.27 11.49
N ASP A 91 -6.24 3.83 10.31
CA ASP A 91 -7.53 4.20 9.75
C ASP A 91 -8.69 3.84 10.68
N ALA A 92 -8.75 2.59 11.16
CA ALA A 92 -9.81 2.11 12.04
C ALA A 92 -9.77 2.69 13.47
N GLU A 93 -8.68 3.30 13.90
CA GLU A 93 -8.55 3.94 15.23
C GLU A 93 -9.47 5.15 15.39
N SER A 94 -9.99 5.69 14.28
CA SER A 94 -10.93 6.81 14.24
C SER A 94 -12.27 6.54 14.93
N GLY A 95 -12.62 5.27 15.11
CA GLY A 95 -13.91 4.82 15.64
C GLY A 95 -14.90 4.39 14.57
N VAL A 96 -14.53 4.51 13.29
CA VAL A 96 -15.20 3.89 12.15
C VAL A 96 -14.22 2.87 11.58
N ASP A 97 -14.61 1.61 11.54
CA ASP A 97 -13.79 0.53 11.02
C ASP A 97 -13.60 0.60 9.50
N ASN A 98 -12.73 -0.24 8.94
CA ASN A 98 -12.43 -0.26 7.51
C ASN A 98 -13.70 -0.47 6.66
N ARG A 99 -14.65 -1.27 7.13
CA ARG A 99 -15.91 -1.51 6.44
C ARG A 99 -16.80 -0.26 6.43
N GLY A 100 -16.88 0.46 7.55
CA GLY A 100 -17.60 1.73 7.62
C GLY A 100 -16.98 2.80 6.70
N GLN A 101 -15.64 2.89 6.68
CA GLN A 101 -14.95 3.80 5.78
C GLN A 101 -15.10 3.41 4.30
N TYR A 102 -15.15 2.11 3.99
CA TYR A 102 -15.43 1.62 2.63
C TYR A 102 -16.75 2.19 2.08
N GLU A 103 -17.79 2.30 2.91
CA GLU A 103 -19.06 2.89 2.48
C GLU A 103 -18.92 4.37 2.09
N PHE A 104 -17.97 5.11 2.69
CA PHE A 104 -17.67 6.49 2.31
C PHE A 104 -17.06 6.59 0.92
N TYR A 105 -16.22 5.63 0.52
CA TYR A 105 -15.63 5.61 -0.82
C TYR A 105 -16.61 5.20 -1.91
N LYS A 106 -17.59 4.34 -1.61
CA LYS A 106 -18.57 3.82 -2.58
C LYS A 106 -19.43 4.89 -3.26
N LYS A 107 -19.57 6.07 -2.66
CA LYS A 107 -20.33 7.18 -3.27
C LYS A 107 -19.63 7.77 -4.50
N TYR A 108 -18.33 7.53 -4.68
CA TYR A 108 -17.57 8.06 -5.82
C TYR A 108 -17.69 7.12 -7.03
N LYS A 109 -18.08 7.68 -8.18
CA LYS A 109 -18.27 6.92 -9.44
C LYS A 109 -16.98 6.29 -9.96
N ASN A 110 -15.84 6.89 -9.63
CA ASN A 110 -14.50 6.45 -10.03
C ASN A 110 -13.81 5.58 -8.97
N PHE A 111 -14.49 5.25 -7.86
CA PHE A 111 -14.02 4.25 -6.92
C PHE A 111 -14.19 2.85 -7.49
N LEU A 112 -13.13 2.06 -7.42
CA LEU A 112 -13.11 0.66 -7.86
C LEU A 112 -12.92 -0.25 -6.65
N SER A 113 -13.92 -1.04 -6.34
CA SER A 113 -13.83 -2.04 -5.26
C SER A 113 -12.99 -3.26 -5.63
N GLY A 114 -12.81 -3.50 -6.94
CA GLY A 114 -12.25 -4.77 -7.40
C GLY A 114 -13.13 -5.98 -7.06
N ASN A 115 -12.55 -7.17 -7.12
CA ASN A 115 -13.15 -8.40 -6.61
C ASN A 115 -12.72 -8.56 -5.15
N LEU A 116 -13.55 -8.12 -4.23
CA LEU A 116 -13.27 -8.22 -2.80
C LEU A 116 -13.12 -9.68 -2.37
N ARG A 117 -12.17 -9.95 -1.47
CA ARG A 117 -12.04 -11.26 -0.80
C ARG A 117 -13.33 -11.64 -0.07
N SER A 118 -13.90 -10.71 0.65
CA SER A 118 -15.20 -10.86 1.30
C SER A 118 -15.80 -9.50 1.66
N SER A 119 -17.08 -9.48 1.99
CA SER A 119 -17.76 -8.28 2.49
C SER A 119 -17.26 -7.80 3.86
N SER A 120 -16.51 -8.63 4.58
CA SER A 120 -15.89 -8.28 5.86
C SER A 120 -14.42 -7.88 5.74
N ASP A 121 -13.82 -8.10 4.57
CA ASP A 121 -12.44 -7.71 4.26
C ASP A 121 -12.44 -6.87 3.00
N VAL A 122 -12.77 -5.62 3.19
CA VAL A 122 -12.96 -4.63 2.11
C VAL A 122 -11.65 -3.99 1.62
N GLY A 123 -10.53 -4.25 2.30
CA GLY A 123 -9.19 -3.81 1.91
C GLY A 123 -8.40 -4.86 1.11
N THR A 124 -8.94 -6.10 1.01
CA THR A 124 -8.32 -7.20 0.24
C THR A 124 -9.15 -7.46 -1.02
N ALA A 125 -8.54 -7.20 -2.19
CA ALA A 125 -9.22 -7.30 -3.47
C ALA A 125 -8.23 -7.55 -4.61
N ASP A 126 -8.74 -8.04 -5.74
CA ASP A 126 -8.02 -8.05 -7.02
C ASP A 126 -8.76 -7.28 -8.11
N ILE A 127 -8.03 -6.77 -9.07
CA ILE A 127 -8.57 -6.20 -10.31
C ILE A 127 -7.61 -6.48 -11.46
N GLN A 128 -8.15 -6.61 -12.66
CA GLN A 128 -7.34 -6.85 -13.87
C GLN A 128 -7.25 -5.62 -14.75
N ILE A 129 -6.10 -5.46 -15.38
CA ILE A 129 -5.87 -4.50 -16.45
C ILE A 129 -5.86 -5.27 -17.77
N TYR A 130 -6.60 -4.75 -18.72
CA TYR A 130 -6.83 -5.41 -20.01
C TYR A 130 -5.89 -4.88 -21.08
N SER A 131 -5.71 -5.68 -22.13
CA SER A 131 -4.96 -5.28 -23.32
C SER A 131 -5.52 -3.99 -23.91
N SER A 132 -4.66 -3.21 -24.56
CA SER A 132 -5.06 -2.04 -25.36
C SER A 132 -6.01 -2.43 -26.50
N VAL A 133 -5.94 -3.68 -26.98
CA VAL A 133 -6.78 -4.23 -28.06
C VAL A 133 -7.54 -5.44 -27.54
N GLY A 134 -8.88 -5.40 -27.66
CA GLY A 134 -9.75 -6.47 -27.19
C GLY A 134 -10.04 -6.43 -25.69
N ASP A 135 -10.51 -7.55 -25.15
CA ASP A 135 -11.00 -7.69 -23.77
C ASP A 135 -10.28 -8.83 -23.02
N LYS A 136 -9.02 -9.10 -23.39
CA LYS A 136 -8.20 -10.07 -22.67
C LYS A 136 -7.50 -9.38 -21.51
N PRO A 137 -7.64 -9.86 -20.25
CA PRO A 137 -6.81 -9.40 -19.15
C PRO A 137 -5.37 -9.81 -19.38
N VAL A 138 -4.43 -8.91 -19.11
CA VAL A 138 -3.00 -9.12 -19.35
C VAL A 138 -2.14 -8.76 -18.15
N PHE A 139 -2.75 -8.18 -17.11
CA PHE A 139 -2.04 -7.77 -15.89
C PHE A 139 -2.98 -7.83 -14.69
N GLY A 140 -2.47 -8.23 -13.52
CA GLY A 140 -3.19 -8.30 -12.25
C GLY A 140 -2.74 -7.24 -11.25
N LEU A 141 -3.68 -6.72 -10.47
CA LEU A 141 -3.38 -5.93 -9.28
C LEU A 141 -4.04 -6.59 -8.09
N TYR A 142 -3.30 -6.72 -6.99
CA TYR A 142 -3.81 -7.23 -5.72
C TYR A 142 -3.62 -6.15 -4.65
N LEU A 143 -4.67 -5.90 -3.90
CA LEU A 143 -4.63 -5.12 -2.67
C LEU A 143 -4.78 -6.09 -1.50
N ILE A 144 -3.93 -5.94 -0.49
CA ILE A 144 -3.98 -6.76 0.73
C ILE A 144 -4.16 -5.84 1.93
N ASP A 145 -5.22 -6.05 2.71
CA ASP A 145 -5.34 -5.42 4.02
C ASP A 145 -4.33 -6.09 4.96
N SER A 146 -3.24 -5.41 5.24
CA SER A 146 -2.17 -5.89 6.12
C SER A 146 -2.50 -5.71 7.61
N HIS A 147 -3.73 -5.32 7.90
CA HIS A 147 -4.24 -5.10 9.26
C HIS A 147 -3.49 -3.99 10.02
N GLY A 148 -3.33 -4.16 11.33
CA GLY A 148 -2.69 -3.20 12.20
C GLY A 148 -1.92 -3.89 13.33
N LYS A 149 -2.06 -3.38 14.55
CA LYS A 149 -1.35 -3.93 15.72
C LYS A 149 -1.78 -5.37 16.01
N ALA A 150 -0.81 -6.20 16.35
CA ALA A 150 -1.07 -7.55 16.84
C ALA A 150 -1.90 -7.50 18.13
N LYS A 151 -2.84 -8.42 18.28
CA LYS A 151 -3.68 -8.53 19.49
C LYS A 151 -2.88 -8.97 20.72
N GLU A 152 -1.83 -9.75 20.49
CA GLU A 152 -0.96 -10.32 21.53
C GLU A 152 0.50 -10.13 21.12
N GLY A 153 1.40 -10.03 22.09
CA GLY A 153 2.85 -9.97 21.87
C GLY A 153 3.43 -8.62 21.46
N GLY A 154 2.59 -7.64 21.10
CA GLY A 154 3.05 -6.36 20.56
C GLY A 154 3.44 -6.42 19.08
N GLY A 155 3.87 -5.29 18.51
CA GLY A 155 4.20 -5.18 17.09
C GLY A 155 2.96 -5.19 16.18
N TYR A 156 3.15 -5.60 14.92
CA TYR A 156 2.11 -5.64 13.90
C TYR A 156 1.61 -7.06 13.64
N ALA A 157 0.33 -7.17 13.29
CA ALA A 157 -0.26 -8.42 12.89
C ALA A 157 0.26 -8.82 11.50
N PRO A 158 0.59 -10.10 11.27
CA PRO A 158 0.91 -10.56 9.94
C PRO A 158 -0.35 -10.68 9.09
N VAL A 159 -0.19 -10.63 7.77
CA VAL A 159 -1.26 -11.01 6.84
C VAL A 159 -1.74 -12.42 7.17
N GLU A 160 -3.05 -12.59 7.25
CA GLU A 160 -3.65 -13.86 7.69
C GLU A 160 -3.47 -14.95 6.64
N LYS A 161 -3.25 -16.18 7.07
CA LYS A 161 -3.18 -17.35 6.16
C LYS A 161 -4.37 -17.46 5.21
N LYS A 162 -5.58 -17.06 5.66
CA LYS A 162 -6.78 -17.04 4.81
C LYS A 162 -6.71 -16.02 3.68
N GLN A 163 -5.99 -14.91 3.87
CA GLN A 163 -5.77 -13.92 2.80
C GLN A 163 -4.76 -14.47 1.79
N ILE A 164 -3.71 -15.14 2.27
CA ILE A 164 -2.71 -15.82 1.42
C ILE A 164 -3.37 -16.95 0.61
N GLU A 165 -4.19 -17.79 1.26
CA GLU A 165 -4.96 -18.86 0.60
C GLU A 165 -5.92 -18.30 -0.47
N TRP A 166 -6.59 -17.18 -0.17
CA TRP A 166 -7.44 -16.49 -1.14
C TRP A 166 -6.62 -15.97 -2.33
N TYR A 167 -5.47 -15.32 -2.08
CA TYR A 167 -4.59 -14.84 -3.14
C TYR A 167 -4.15 -15.99 -4.05
N VAL A 168 -3.65 -17.09 -3.49
CA VAL A 168 -3.23 -18.28 -4.25
C VAL A 168 -4.39 -18.83 -5.07
N SER A 169 -5.55 -19.02 -4.44
CA SER A 169 -6.75 -19.53 -5.14
C SER A 169 -7.18 -18.61 -6.29
N ARG A 170 -7.15 -17.28 -6.05
CA ARG A 170 -7.54 -16.30 -7.07
C ARG A 170 -6.56 -16.26 -8.24
N ARG A 171 -5.26 -16.31 -7.95
CA ARG A 171 -4.20 -16.42 -8.96
C ARG A 171 -4.38 -17.66 -9.84
N GLU A 172 -4.64 -18.82 -9.23
CA GLU A 172 -4.87 -20.09 -9.99
C GLU A 172 -6.15 -20.02 -10.82
N GLN A 173 -7.21 -19.42 -10.30
CA GLN A 173 -8.43 -19.19 -11.07
C GLN A 173 -8.16 -18.32 -12.31
N LEU A 174 -7.48 -17.18 -12.13
CA LEU A 174 -7.14 -16.28 -13.25
C LEU A 174 -6.24 -16.97 -14.28
N LYS A 175 -5.29 -17.80 -13.83
CA LYS A 175 -4.50 -18.65 -14.73
C LYS A 175 -5.36 -19.60 -15.55
N ALA A 176 -6.30 -20.28 -14.90
CA ALA A 176 -7.20 -21.21 -15.61
C ALA A 176 -8.06 -20.48 -16.65
N GLU A 177 -8.52 -19.27 -16.34
CA GLU A 177 -9.31 -18.43 -17.24
C GLU A 177 -8.49 -17.85 -18.42
N ASN A 178 -7.22 -17.53 -18.20
CA ASN A 178 -6.37 -16.83 -19.16
C ASN A 178 -5.37 -17.72 -19.89
N GLY A 179 -5.16 -18.93 -19.42
CA GLY A 179 -4.20 -19.91 -19.98
C GLY A 179 -2.78 -19.81 -19.41
N ASP A 180 -2.44 -18.72 -18.69
CA ASP A 180 -1.16 -18.51 -18.03
C ASP A 180 -1.30 -17.58 -16.84
N TYR A 181 -0.28 -17.53 -15.98
CA TYR A 181 -0.21 -16.57 -14.90
C TYR A 181 -0.14 -15.13 -15.43
N LEU A 182 -0.88 -14.22 -14.82
CA LEU A 182 -0.83 -12.81 -15.20
C LEU A 182 0.31 -12.13 -14.41
N PRO A 183 1.24 -11.43 -15.10
CA PRO A 183 2.14 -10.51 -14.38
C PRO A 183 1.32 -9.59 -13.48
N SER A 184 1.78 -9.36 -12.27
CA SER A 184 0.99 -8.62 -11.28
C SER A 184 1.82 -7.77 -10.33
N LEU A 185 1.15 -6.80 -9.71
CA LEU A 185 1.67 -6.00 -8.59
C LEU A 185 0.77 -6.19 -7.37
N VAL A 186 1.38 -6.13 -6.20
CA VAL A 186 0.70 -6.17 -4.90
C VAL A 186 0.88 -4.84 -4.19
N PHE A 187 -0.18 -4.35 -3.57
CA PHE A 187 -0.20 -3.13 -2.79
C PHE A 187 -0.77 -3.41 -1.40
N GLN A 188 -0.04 -3.03 -0.39
CA GLN A 188 -0.45 -3.14 1.02
C GLN A 188 0.14 -2.00 1.84
N HIS A 189 -0.23 -1.90 3.10
CA HIS A 189 0.28 -0.85 3.98
C HIS A 189 1.57 -1.27 4.68
N ILE A 190 1.50 -2.30 5.51
CA ILE A 190 2.62 -2.77 6.34
C ILE A 190 3.55 -3.65 5.50
N PRO A 191 4.88 -3.47 5.61
CA PRO A 191 5.86 -4.23 4.83
C PRO A 191 5.89 -5.72 5.20
N VAL A 192 6.25 -6.55 4.23
CA VAL A 192 6.57 -7.97 4.49
C VAL A 192 7.88 -8.08 5.28
N PRO A 193 8.07 -9.11 6.14
CA PRO A 193 9.31 -9.30 6.91
C PRO A 193 10.56 -9.37 6.03
N GLU A 194 10.44 -9.81 4.79
CA GLU A 194 11.55 -9.98 3.85
C GLU A 194 12.22 -8.67 3.41
N PHE A 195 11.68 -7.51 3.79
CA PHE A 195 12.43 -6.25 3.67
C PHE A 195 13.74 -6.27 4.46
N PHE A 196 13.83 -7.07 5.54
CA PHE A 196 15.08 -7.27 6.27
C PHE A 196 16.13 -8.09 5.50
N ASP A 197 15.73 -8.89 4.52
CA ASP A 197 16.65 -9.67 3.68
C ASP A 197 17.39 -8.82 2.63
N VAL A 198 16.94 -7.58 2.38
CA VAL A 198 17.47 -6.68 1.35
C VAL A 198 18.16 -5.44 1.90
N ILE A 199 18.22 -5.31 3.21
CA ILE A 199 18.99 -4.28 3.92
C ILE A 199 20.17 -4.92 4.65
N LYS A 200 21.18 -4.12 4.97
CA LYS A 200 22.43 -4.63 5.54
C LYS A 200 22.53 -4.30 7.02
N GLU A 201 22.68 -5.32 7.85
CA GLU A 201 23.01 -5.15 9.25
C GLU A 201 24.42 -4.55 9.40
N VAL A 202 24.55 -3.57 10.31
CA VAL A 202 25.78 -2.84 10.56
C VAL A 202 25.97 -2.56 12.07
N PRO A 203 27.19 -2.33 12.53
CA PRO A 203 27.43 -1.95 13.91
C PRO A 203 26.71 -0.64 14.30
N ARG A 204 26.27 -0.56 15.55
CA ARG A 204 25.73 0.68 16.13
C ARG A 204 26.71 1.85 15.92
N GLY A 205 26.16 2.99 15.46
CA GLY A 205 26.94 4.20 15.19
C GLY A 205 27.51 4.27 13.78
N THR A 206 27.26 3.30 12.91
CA THR A 206 27.55 3.41 11.47
C THR A 206 26.77 4.59 10.88
N LYS A 207 27.43 5.40 10.07
CA LYS A 207 26.80 6.57 9.44
C LYS A 207 25.60 6.14 8.59
N GLY A 208 24.46 6.76 8.81
CA GLY A 208 23.22 6.46 8.07
C GLY A 208 22.48 5.22 8.58
N ALA A 209 22.99 4.53 9.62
CA ALA A 209 22.32 3.38 10.18
C ALA A 209 21.06 3.78 10.95
N VAL A 210 19.98 3.05 10.74
CA VAL A 210 18.72 3.14 11.48
C VAL A 210 18.60 1.97 12.45
N GLN A 211 18.04 2.22 13.64
CA GLN A 211 17.76 1.16 14.60
C GLN A 211 16.44 0.49 14.26
N ALA A 212 16.41 -0.83 14.29
CA ALA A 212 15.22 -1.61 14.00
C ALA A 212 14.22 -1.71 15.15
N TYR A 213 13.05 -2.26 14.85
CA TYR A 213 11.94 -2.48 15.78
C TYR A 213 11.69 -3.98 16.00
N GLY A 214 10.71 -4.29 16.85
CA GLY A 214 10.23 -5.66 17.07
C GLY A 214 11.32 -6.63 17.49
N VAL A 215 11.40 -7.76 16.83
CA VAL A 215 12.42 -8.80 17.07
C VAL A 215 13.83 -8.32 16.77
N HIS A 216 13.99 -7.34 15.90
CA HIS A 216 15.27 -6.74 15.48
C HIS A 216 15.67 -5.49 16.30
N LYS A 217 14.98 -5.16 17.38
CA LYS A 217 15.13 -3.90 18.14
C LYS A 217 16.54 -3.52 18.62
N ASN A 218 17.47 -4.49 18.63
CA ASN A 218 18.85 -4.28 19.03
C ASN A 218 19.81 -4.19 17.85
N GLU A 219 19.32 -4.30 16.64
CA GLU A 219 20.07 -4.34 15.40
C GLU A 219 19.97 -2.99 14.68
N TYR A 220 20.96 -2.71 13.83
CA TYR A 220 21.06 -1.48 13.06
C TYR A 220 21.28 -1.81 11.60
N PHE A 221 20.59 -1.12 10.73
CA PHE A 221 20.61 -1.42 9.30
C PHE A 221 20.90 -0.17 8.46
N VAL A 222 21.49 -0.39 7.31
CA VAL A 222 21.62 0.58 6.22
C VAL A 222 21.04 0.00 4.96
N LEU A 223 20.60 0.85 4.05
CA LEU A 223 20.22 0.42 2.71
C LEU A 223 21.49 -0.03 1.97
N SER A 224 21.43 -1.14 1.26
CA SER A 224 22.57 -1.64 0.47
C SER A 224 22.58 -0.98 -0.90
N ASP A 225 23.69 -0.33 -1.27
CA ASP A 225 23.87 0.34 -2.57
C ASP A 225 23.72 -0.63 -3.76
N GLU A 226 23.99 -1.91 -3.56
CA GLU A 226 23.92 -2.94 -4.61
C GLU A 226 22.47 -3.33 -4.98
N THR A 227 21.49 -2.96 -4.11
CA THR A 227 20.10 -3.39 -4.26
C THR A 227 19.13 -2.24 -4.52
N VAL A 228 19.60 -1.00 -4.59
CA VAL A 228 18.77 0.20 -4.62
C VAL A 228 18.61 0.72 -6.04
N ALA A 229 17.35 1.05 -6.40
CA ALA A 229 17.09 1.91 -7.55
C ALA A 229 17.66 3.32 -7.31
N ASP A 230 18.05 4.03 -8.36
CA ASP A 230 18.64 5.36 -8.28
C ASP A 230 17.78 6.32 -7.43
N GLY A 231 18.43 6.98 -6.45
CA GLY A 231 17.80 8.00 -5.60
C GLY A 231 17.00 7.47 -4.42
N GLY A 232 17.04 6.15 -4.13
CA GLY A 232 16.40 5.58 -2.97
C GLY A 232 17.07 5.95 -1.64
N PHE A 233 16.30 6.04 -0.57
CA PHE A 233 16.81 6.26 0.79
C PHE A 233 15.96 5.53 1.83
N MET A 234 16.60 5.17 2.95
CA MET A 234 16.00 4.57 4.13
C MET A 234 16.42 5.38 5.35
N LEU A 235 15.44 6.02 6.01
CA LEU A 235 15.68 6.86 7.20
C LEU A 235 15.01 6.29 8.45
N GLU A 236 14.26 5.20 8.29
CA GLU A 236 13.75 4.38 9.39
C GLU A 236 13.74 2.90 8.99
N SER A 237 13.81 2.03 9.99
CA SER A 237 13.82 0.58 9.74
C SER A 237 12.43 0.09 9.33
N PRO A 238 12.33 -0.97 8.50
CA PRO A 238 11.07 -1.62 8.24
C PRO A 238 10.36 -2.03 9.53
N ALA A 239 9.11 -1.59 9.71
CA ALA A 239 8.27 -1.95 10.84
C ALA A 239 7.29 -3.07 10.45
N SER A 240 7.85 -4.19 10.01
CA SER A 240 7.11 -5.39 9.61
C SER A 240 6.58 -6.18 10.82
N PRO A 241 5.65 -7.12 10.60
CA PRO A 241 5.27 -8.10 11.60
C PRO A 241 6.47 -8.94 12.06
N ASP A 242 6.51 -9.28 13.36
CA ASP A 242 7.50 -10.19 13.93
C ASP A 242 7.28 -11.64 13.49
N VAL A 243 6.08 -11.98 13.02
CA VAL A 243 5.68 -13.32 12.59
C VAL A 243 5.55 -13.36 11.07
N ASN A 244 6.36 -14.18 10.43
CA ASN A 244 6.24 -14.46 9.00
C ASN A 244 5.22 -15.58 8.75
N THR A 245 4.18 -15.30 7.96
CA THR A 245 3.13 -16.27 7.59
C THR A 245 3.32 -16.89 6.21
N GLY A 246 4.42 -16.58 5.51
CA GLY A 246 4.71 -17.07 4.16
C GLY A 246 4.06 -16.25 3.05
N GLU A 247 3.72 -15.00 3.31
CA GLU A 247 3.10 -14.10 2.32
C GLU A 247 4.01 -13.89 1.11
N PHE A 248 5.24 -13.43 1.34
CA PHE A 248 6.22 -13.21 0.27
C PHE A 248 6.54 -14.49 -0.49
N GLU A 249 6.68 -15.62 0.21
CA GLU A 249 6.93 -16.93 -0.42
C GLU A 249 5.80 -17.28 -1.40
N ALA A 250 4.55 -17.15 -0.97
CA ALA A 250 3.39 -17.44 -1.82
C ALA A 250 3.32 -16.51 -3.04
N MET A 251 3.73 -15.23 -2.90
CA MET A 251 3.73 -14.26 -3.98
C MET A 251 4.87 -14.46 -4.97
N SER A 252 6.06 -14.83 -4.49
CA SER A 252 7.25 -15.02 -5.34
C SER A 252 7.32 -16.38 -6.03
N GLU A 253 6.55 -17.39 -5.57
CA GLU A 253 6.65 -18.80 -5.96
C GLU A 253 6.54 -19.06 -7.47
N LYS A 254 5.68 -18.33 -8.18
CA LYS A 254 5.42 -18.55 -9.61
C LYS A 254 6.11 -17.55 -10.54
N GLY A 255 6.74 -16.52 -9.98
CA GLY A 255 7.43 -15.47 -10.75
C GLY A 255 6.49 -14.55 -11.52
N ASP A 256 5.21 -14.54 -11.20
CA ASP A 256 4.19 -13.69 -11.80
C ASP A 256 4.03 -12.35 -11.06
N VAL A 257 4.35 -12.28 -9.76
CA VAL A 257 4.40 -11.03 -9.02
C VAL A 257 5.70 -10.29 -9.33
N LEU A 258 5.58 -9.12 -9.93
CA LEU A 258 6.71 -8.26 -10.29
C LEU A 258 7.13 -7.33 -9.15
N GLY A 259 6.21 -7.00 -8.24
CA GLY A 259 6.53 -6.14 -7.11
C GLY A 259 5.46 -6.10 -6.03
N ILE A 260 5.92 -5.81 -4.80
CA ILE A 260 5.10 -5.55 -3.62
C ILE A 260 5.44 -4.14 -3.14
N TYR A 261 4.44 -3.26 -3.13
CA TYR A 261 4.61 -1.84 -2.79
C TYR A 261 3.87 -1.51 -1.51
N VAL A 262 4.57 -0.86 -0.57
CA VAL A 262 4.09 -0.60 0.79
C VAL A 262 4.20 0.88 1.17
N GLY A 263 3.53 1.27 2.24
CA GLY A 263 3.66 2.56 2.94
C GLY A 263 4.24 2.36 4.34
N HIS A 264 3.54 2.89 5.37
CA HIS A 264 3.75 2.66 6.78
C HIS A 264 4.99 3.36 7.38
N ASP A 265 6.17 3.17 6.79
CA ASP A 265 7.41 3.78 7.25
C ASP A 265 7.67 5.05 6.44
N HIS A 266 7.19 6.19 6.98
CA HIS A 266 7.00 7.45 6.23
C HIS A 266 8.29 8.04 5.66
N ASN A 267 9.43 7.73 6.28
CA ASN A 267 10.75 8.26 5.90
C ASN A 267 11.51 7.37 4.92
N ASN A 268 10.84 6.38 4.32
CA ASN A 268 11.45 5.47 3.37
C ASN A 268 10.95 5.71 1.94
N SER A 269 11.87 5.72 1.00
CA SER A 269 11.59 5.78 -0.43
C SER A 269 12.67 5.01 -1.17
N PHE A 270 12.45 3.73 -1.44
CA PHE A 270 13.38 2.89 -2.18
C PHE A 270 12.67 1.71 -2.82
N VAL A 271 13.31 1.13 -3.81
CA VAL A 271 12.92 -0.14 -4.43
C VAL A 271 14.15 -1.03 -4.48
N VAL A 272 14.00 -2.26 -4.00
CA VAL A 272 15.05 -3.29 -4.01
C VAL A 272 14.47 -4.57 -4.59
N ASN A 273 15.30 -5.41 -5.19
CA ASN A 273 14.82 -6.68 -5.76
C ASN A 273 15.20 -7.85 -4.88
N LEU A 274 14.22 -8.69 -4.55
CA LEU A 274 14.41 -9.97 -3.86
C LEU A 274 13.79 -11.09 -4.69
N LYS A 275 14.61 -12.04 -5.13
CA LYS A 275 14.15 -13.24 -5.89
C LYS A 275 13.26 -12.91 -7.11
N GLY A 276 13.53 -11.77 -7.78
CA GLY A 276 12.77 -11.33 -8.95
C GLY A 276 11.53 -10.49 -8.63
N VAL A 277 11.23 -10.22 -7.37
CA VAL A 277 10.13 -9.35 -6.92
C VAL A 277 10.70 -8.04 -6.41
N ASP A 278 10.21 -6.92 -6.91
CA ASP A 278 10.56 -5.60 -6.41
C ASP A 278 9.83 -5.33 -5.10
N LEU A 279 10.59 -5.02 -4.05
CA LEU A 279 10.07 -4.56 -2.77
C LEU A 279 10.21 -3.04 -2.71
N GLY A 280 9.11 -2.32 -2.74
CA GLY A 280 9.09 -0.87 -2.86
C GLY A 280 8.41 -0.16 -1.69
N TYR A 281 9.08 0.86 -1.15
CA TYR A 281 8.49 1.79 -0.20
C TYR A 281 8.02 3.07 -0.89
N THR A 282 6.79 3.49 -0.55
CA THR A 282 6.28 4.81 -0.86
C THR A 282 6.36 5.68 0.38
N GLN A 283 7.05 6.80 0.26
CA GLN A 283 7.15 7.82 1.30
C GLN A 283 5.78 8.34 1.72
N GLY A 284 5.61 8.68 3.00
CA GLY A 284 4.38 9.30 3.50
C GLY A 284 4.08 10.63 2.81
N ALA A 285 2.83 10.82 2.40
CA ALA A 285 2.37 12.00 1.66
C ALA A 285 1.75 13.10 2.54
N GLY A 286 1.62 12.87 3.85
CA GLY A 286 0.94 13.76 4.77
C GLY A 286 1.83 14.77 5.46
N PHE A 287 1.31 15.99 5.68
CA PHE A 287 1.99 17.07 6.41
C PHE A 287 1.46 17.28 7.84
N ASN A 288 0.45 16.53 8.25
CA ASN A 288 -0.04 16.48 9.64
C ASN A 288 0.61 15.37 10.49
N VAL A 289 1.61 14.71 9.95
CA VAL A 289 2.34 13.59 10.55
C VAL A 289 3.84 13.77 10.30
N TYR A 290 4.67 12.95 10.95
CA TYR A 290 6.10 12.95 10.66
C TYR A 290 6.40 12.44 9.25
N GLY A 291 7.49 12.92 8.67
CA GLY A 291 7.95 12.51 7.34
C GLY A 291 9.29 13.16 7.03
N PRO A 292 9.89 12.86 5.89
CA PRO A 292 11.11 13.54 5.46
C PRO A 292 10.79 15.03 5.25
N GLY A 293 11.54 15.89 5.96
CA GLY A 293 11.37 17.35 5.94
C GLY A 293 11.80 17.99 4.63
#